data_117b84267fa4d36b3d6bfe5505bc48af
#
_entry.id   117b84267fa4d36b3d6bfe5505bc48af
#
_cell.length_a   1.000
_cell.length_b   1.000
_cell.length_c   1.000
_cell.angle_alpha   90.00
_cell.angle_beta   90.00
_cell.angle_gamma   90.00
#
_symmetry.space_group_name_H-M   'P 1'
#
loop_
_entity.id
_entity.type
_entity.pdbx_description
1 polymer ?
#
loop_
_entity_poly.entity_id
_entity_poly.type
_entity_poly.pdbx_seq_one_letter_code
_entity_poly.pdbx_strand_id
1 'polypeptide(L)'
;MRIWQSSQQPARISVAPAGLSRLLAAITDEDRTQLPRAILDLVRSEVDVINCALFLLPAVGQPWLLGHAEVNNPSLVASAWGAYLDQYYQRDIGLQQVLRHDNLSVLSRSSILLHQDASDIIDTGYRNDCYDNTGTSQRFAIFRKIKGNNNLLIGIYRSASAKALSASDLLYLELLADCLSEAAVQRYRIMPQTLVLSANKLDSLQQELDTKLSKREYDLILCIARGMTIPAAAKAMGIKTVSAVTYRNRGFAKLNIRTQQELFAKLMEHSDGSSAAGVMMPASPILMS
;
A
#
# COMPACT_ATOMS: atom_id res chain seq x y z
N MET A 1 9.27 -11.99 -16.95
CA MET A 1 8.69 -10.74 -16.46
C MET A 1 8.25 -9.84 -17.61
N ARG A 2 7.05 -9.23 -17.55
CA ARG A 2 6.47 -8.31 -18.55
C ARG A 2 5.87 -7.10 -17.86
N ILE A 3 6.10 -5.89 -18.40
CA ILE A 3 5.53 -4.62 -17.92
C ILE A 3 4.88 -3.92 -19.11
N TRP A 4 3.64 -3.41 -18.93
CA TRP A 4 2.90 -2.68 -19.98
C TRP A 4 1.85 -1.76 -19.37
N GLN A 5 1.32 -0.86 -20.16
CA GLN A 5 0.22 0.01 -19.77
C GLN A 5 -1.12 -0.66 -20.13
N SER A 6 -2.14 -0.48 -19.25
CA SER A 6 -3.50 -0.95 -19.55
C SER A 6 -4.00 -0.35 -20.86
N SER A 7 -4.61 -1.21 -21.70
CA SER A 7 -5.17 -0.78 -22.98
C SER A 7 -6.44 0.05 -22.73
N GLN A 8 -6.55 1.18 -23.43
CA GLN A 8 -7.79 1.97 -23.46
C GLN A 8 -8.74 1.54 -24.58
N GLN A 9 -8.45 0.42 -25.26
CA GLN A 9 -9.33 -0.07 -26.32
C GLN A 9 -10.65 -0.58 -25.73
N PRO A 10 -11.79 -0.29 -26.39
CA PRO A 10 -13.08 -0.75 -25.94
C PRO A 10 -13.21 -2.28 -26.14
N ALA A 11 -12.80 -3.02 -25.14
CA ALA A 11 -13.05 -4.45 -25.06
C ALA A 11 -14.13 -4.72 -24.03
N ARG A 12 -14.90 -5.79 -24.22
CA ARG A 12 -15.99 -6.18 -23.33
C ARG A 12 -15.63 -7.44 -22.58
N ILE A 13 -15.79 -7.39 -21.26
CA ILE A 13 -15.75 -8.56 -20.39
C ILE A 13 -17.11 -8.74 -19.73
N SER A 14 -17.48 -9.98 -19.49
CA SER A 14 -18.63 -10.29 -18.66
C SER A 14 -18.18 -10.36 -17.21
N VAL A 15 -18.81 -9.57 -16.35
CA VAL A 15 -18.56 -9.58 -14.90
C VAL A 15 -19.89 -9.79 -14.20
N ALA A 16 -19.95 -10.72 -13.25
CA ALA A 16 -21.16 -10.97 -12.49
C ALA A 16 -21.59 -9.71 -11.72
N PRO A 17 -22.85 -9.23 -11.83
CA PRO A 17 -23.32 -8.03 -11.14
C PRO A 17 -23.10 -8.07 -9.62
N ALA A 18 -23.26 -9.24 -9.00
CA ALA A 18 -23.00 -9.43 -7.58
C ALA A 18 -21.51 -9.19 -7.19
N GLY A 19 -20.56 -9.51 -8.07
CA GLY A 19 -19.14 -9.23 -7.87
C GLY A 19 -18.86 -7.73 -7.87
N LEU A 20 -19.43 -7.00 -8.83
CA LEU A 20 -19.32 -5.54 -8.89
C LEU A 20 -19.98 -4.87 -7.68
N SER A 21 -21.16 -5.33 -7.27
CA SER A 21 -21.84 -4.80 -6.08
C SER A 21 -20.99 -4.96 -4.82
N ARG A 22 -20.35 -6.13 -4.62
CA ARG A 22 -19.43 -6.36 -3.52
C ARG A 22 -18.18 -5.46 -3.60
N LEU A 23 -17.61 -5.29 -4.78
CA LEU A 23 -16.47 -4.40 -4.99
C LEU A 23 -16.80 -2.94 -4.59
N LEU A 24 -17.97 -2.44 -5.03
CA LEU A 24 -18.41 -1.08 -4.72
C LEU A 24 -18.69 -0.90 -3.22
N ALA A 25 -19.37 -1.87 -2.58
CA ALA A 25 -19.62 -1.83 -1.13
C ALA A 25 -18.31 -1.83 -0.33
N ALA A 26 -17.31 -2.61 -0.75
CA ALA A 26 -16.03 -2.72 -0.08
C ALA A 26 -15.18 -1.44 -0.15
N ILE A 27 -15.47 -0.51 -1.06
CA ILE A 27 -14.76 0.79 -1.13
C ILE A 27 -14.98 1.59 0.15
N THR A 28 -16.20 1.60 0.70
CA THR A 28 -16.58 2.39 1.87
C THR A 28 -16.52 1.62 3.19
N ASP A 29 -16.24 0.33 3.15
CA ASP A 29 -16.17 -0.52 4.33
C ASP A 29 -14.97 -0.17 5.22
N GLU A 30 -15.15 -0.09 6.53
CA GLU A 30 -14.08 0.23 7.48
C GLU A 30 -13.06 -0.91 7.62
N ASP A 31 -13.49 -2.16 7.42
CA ASP A 31 -12.61 -3.33 7.44
C ASP A 31 -11.67 -3.32 6.22
N ARG A 32 -10.38 -3.25 6.51
CA ARG A 32 -9.31 -3.20 5.49
C ARG A 32 -9.19 -4.45 4.63
N THR A 33 -9.78 -5.55 5.08
CA THR A 33 -9.74 -6.82 4.35
C THR A 33 -10.82 -6.91 3.27
N GLN A 34 -11.89 -6.09 3.36
CA GLN A 34 -13.04 -6.20 2.47
C GLN A 34 -12.72 -5.87 1.02
N LEU A 35 -11.99 -4.78 0.75
CA LEU A 35 -11.66 -4.46 -0.64
C LEU A 35 -10.70 -5.48 -1.28
N PRO A 36 -9.60 -5.91 -0.64
CA PRO A 36 -8.80 -7.02 -1.15
C PRO A 36 -9.61 -8.32 -1.33
N ARG A 37 -10.55 -8.62 -0.43
CA ARG A 37 -11.42 -9.79 -0.53
C ARG A 37 -12.35 -9.69 -1.73
N ALA A 38 -13.00 -8.55 -1.93
CA ALA A 38 -13.88 -8.32 -3.07
C ALA A 38 -13.14 -8.40 -4.41
N ILE A 39 -11.90 -7.87 -4.47
CA ILE A 39 -11.02 -8.00 -5.65
C ILE A 39 -10.66 -9.47 -5.88
N LEU A 40 -10.22 -10.16 -4.84
CA LEU A 40 -9.85 -11.58 -4.91
C LEU A 40 -11.01 -12.44 -5.44
N ASP A 41 -12.20 -12.29 -4.85
CA ASP A 41 -13.39 -13.04 -5.23
C ASP A 41 -13.83 -12.73 -6.67
N LEU A 42 -13.75 -11.46 -7.08
CA LEU A 42 -14.08 -11.03 -8.44
C LEU A 42 -13.12 -11.65 -9.46
N VAL A 43 -11.83 -11.62 -9.21
CA VAL A 43 -10.82 -12.19 -10.12
C VAL A 43 -10.90 -13.71 -10.16
N ARG A 44 -11.16 -14.35 -9.00
CA ARG A 44 -11.27 -15.81 -8.90
C ARG A 44 -12.44 -16.41 -9.66
N SER A 45 -13.42 -15.62 -10.06
CA SER A 45 -14.51 -16.15 -10.90
C SER A 45 -14.02 -16.64 -12.27
N GLU A 46 -12.88 -16.13 -12.75
CA GLU A 46 -12.35 -16.44 -14.09
C GLU A 46 -10.88 -16.91 -14.04
N VAL A 47 -10.10 -16.42 -13.10
CA VAL A 47 -8.65 -16.70 -13.01
C VAL A 47 -8.32 -17.32 -11.66
N ASP A 48 -7.58 -18.44 -11.67
CA ASP A 48 -7.16 -19.12 -10.44
C ASP A 48 -6.10 -18.29 -9.70
N VAL A 49 -6.54 -17.56 -8.68
CA VAL A 49 -5.72 -16.69 -7.81
C VAL A 49 -5.94 -17.06 -6.34
N ILE A 50 -4.92 -16.92 -5.50
CA ILE A 50 -4.93 -17.38 -4.10
C ILE A 50 -4.86 -16.26 -3.08
N ASN A 51 -4.30 -15.10 -3.44
CA ASN A 51 -4.33 -13.95 -2.56
C ASN A 51 -4.29 -12.63 -3.34
N CYS A 52 -4.73 -11.56 -2.67
CA CYS A 52 -4.69 -10.18 -3.13
C CYS A 52 -4.20 -9.29 -2.01
N ALA A 53 -3.32 -8.34 -2.33
CA ALA A 53 -2.82 -7.35 -1.38
C ALA A 53 -2.83 -5.96 -1.98
N LEU A 54 -3.15 -4.97 -1.16
CA LEU A 54 -3.13 -3.56 -1.51
C LEU A 54 -2.00 -2.87 -0.77
N PHE A 55 -1.17 -2.12 -1.50
CA PHE A 55 -0.09 -1.33 -0.93
C PHE A 55 -0.20 0.13 -1.33
N LEU A 56 0.18 0.99 -0.41
CA LEU A 56 0.61 2.35 -0.71
C LEU A 56 2.13 2.36 -0.83
N LEU A 57 2.62 2.89 -1.93
CA LEU A 57 4.04 3.13 -2.19
C LEU A 57 4.25 4.64 -2.09
N PRO A 58 4.70 5.16 -0.92
CA PRO A 58 4.95 6.59 -0.77
C PRO A 58 6.13 7.03 -1.63
N ALA A 59 6.19 8.32 -1.98
CA ALA A 59 7.33 8.90 -2.71
C ALA A 59 8.65 8.73 -1.95
N VAL A 60 8.59 8.73 -0.62
CA VAL A 60 9.72 8.53 0.29
C VAL A 60 9.28 7.56 1.38
N GLY A 61 10.17 6.66 1.78
CA GLY A 61 9.92 5.70 2.86
C GLY A 61 9.54 4.30 2.36
N GLN A 62 9.01 3.50 3.26
CA GLN A 62 8.67 2.10 2.99
C GLN A 62 7.24 1.95 2.46
N PRO A 63 6.96 0.91 1.63
CA PRO A 63 5.61 0.54 1.26
C PRO A 63 4.74 0.24 2.50
N TRP A 64 3.46 0.51 2.40
CA TRP A 64 2.48 0.21 3.44
C TRP A 64 1.47 -0.78 2.94
N LEU A 65 1.28 -1.85 3.70
CA LEU A 65 0.19 -2.78 3.45
C LEU A 65 -1.13 -2.14 3.92
N LEU A 66 -1.98 -1.78 2.98
CA LEU A 66 -3.30 -1.19 3.25
C LEU A 66 -4.33 -2.26 3.63
N GLY A 67 -4.18 -3.47 3.09
CA GLY A 67 -5.03 -4.61 3.38
C GLY A 67 -4.66 -5.80 2.50
N HIS A 68 -5.08 -6.98 2.91
CA HIS A 68 -4.89 -8.21 2.13
C HIS A 68 -6.05 -9.18 2.35
N ALA A 69 -6.20 -10.11 1.41
CA ALA A 69 -7.10 -11.23 1.50
C ALA A 69 -6.47 -12.47 0.85
N GLU A 70 -6.67 -13.62 1.44
CA GLU A 70 -6.17 -14.91 1.00
C GLU A 70 -7.24 -15.99 1.07
N VAL A 71 -7.05 -17.04 0.30
CA VAL A 71 -7.92 -18.22 0.30
C VAL A 71 -7.46 -19.22 1.36
N ASN A 72 -6.13 -19.41 1.46
CA ASN A 72 -5.50 -20.42 2.29
C ASN A 72 -4.47 -19.79 3.22
N ASN A 73 -4.36 -20.32 4.43
CA ASN A 73 -3.29 -20.08 5.40
C ASN A 73 -2.87 -18.61 5.64
N PRO A 74 -3.69 -17.82 6.36
CA PRO A 74 -3.43 -16.40 6.62
C PRO A 74 -2.07 -16.12 7.28
N SER A 75 -1.56 -17.04 8.11
CA SER A 75 -0.32 -16.82 8.85
C SER A 75 0.93 -16.82 7.96
N LEU A 76 0.97 -17.68 6.93
CA LEU A 76 2.09 -17.71 5.99
C LEU A 76 2.14 -16.45 5.12
N VAL A 77 0.98 -16.03 4.64
CA VAL A 77 0.86 -14.81 3.81
C VAL A 77 1.26 -13.57 4.62
N ALA A 78 0.80 -13.45 5.87
CA ALA A 78 1.19 -12.34 6.75
C ALA A 78 2.70 -12.33 7.03
N SER A 79 3.33 -13.50 7.21
CA SER A 79 4.78 -13.62 7.39
C SER A 79 5.55 -13.16 6.14
N ALA A 80 5.09 -13.58 4.94
CA ALA A 80 5.70 -13.19 3.68
C ALA A 80 5.64 -11.67 3.45
N TRP A 81 4.51 -11.03 3.78
CA TRP A 81 4.40 -9.56 3.73
C TRP A 81 5.35 -8.88 4.69
N GLY A 82 5.52 -9.40 5.89
CA GLY A 82 6.50 -8.89 6.84
C GLY A 82 7.91 -8.95 6.27
N ALA A 83 8.33 -10.11 5.75
CA ALA A 83 9.63 -10.30 5.13
C ALA A 83 9.84 -9.38 3.91
N TYR A 84 8.82 -9.26 3.05
CA TYR A 84 8.85 -8.36 1.89
C TYR A 84 9.10 -6.91 2.30
N LEU A 85 8.31 -6.38 3.22
CA LEU A 85 8.42 -5.00 3.68
C LEU A 85 9.73 -4.74 4.44
N ASP A 86 10.25 -5.74 5.13
CA ASP A 86 11.47 -5.63 5.92
C ASP A 86 12.74 -5.68 5.09
N GLN A 87 12.78 -6.54 4.05
CA GLN A 87 14.03 -6.92 3.42
C GLN A 87 14.03 -6.79 1.90
N TYR A 88 12.88 -7.01 1.22
CA TYR A 88 12.89 -7.30 -0.21
C TYR A 88 12.34 -6.19 -1.10
N TYR A 89 11.48 -5.28 -0.60
CA TYR A 89 10.85 -4.27 -1.45
C TYR A 89 11.84 -3.38 -2.21
N GLN A 90 13.00 -3.06 -1.60
CA GLN A 90 14.05 -2.27 -2.25
C GLN A 90 14.80 -3.06 -3.33
N ARG A 91 14.78 -4.39 -3.25
CA ARG A 91 15.43 -5.31 -4.18
C ARG A 91 14.48 -5.95 -5.19
N ASP A 92 13.19 -5.62 -5.10
CA ASP A 92 12.17 -6.05 -6.06
C ASP A 92 12.37 -5.34 -7.40
N ILE A 93 13.06 -6.01 -8.33
CA ILE A 93 13.39 -5.48 -9.65
C ILE A 93 12.12 -5.09 -10.42
N GLY A 94 11.05 -5.88 -10.33
CA GLY A 94 9.78 -5.59 -10.97
C GLY A 94 9.18 -4.28 -10.48
N LEU A 95 9.15 -4.09 -9.16
CA LEU A 95 8.71 -2.83 -8.54
C LEU A 95 9.58 -1.66 -8.99
N GLN A 96 10.90 -1.81 -8.94
CA GLN A 96 11.83 -0.73 -9.32
C GLN A 96 11.69 -0.32 -10.79
N GLN A 97 11.47 -1.28 -11.68
CA GLN A 97 11.27 -0.99 -13.10
C GLN A 97 9.95 -0.23 -13.34
N VAL A 98 8.86 -0.63 -12.67
CA VAL A 98 7.58 0.09 -12.77
C VAL A 98 7.71 1.52 -12.24
N LEU A 99 8.36 1.72 -11.10
CA LEU A 99 8.53 3.07 -10.50
C LEU A 99 9.37 4.01 -11.37
N ARG A 100 10.23 3.47 -12.24
CA ARG A 100 11.01 4.24 -13.23
C ARG A 100 10.28 4.45 -14.55
N HIS A 101 9.09 3.89 -14.72
CA HIS A 101 8.37 3.97 -15.98
C HIS A 101 7.81 5.39 -16.19
N ASP A 102 8.26 6.08 -17.22
CA ASP A 102 7.97 7.49 -17.49
C ASP A 102 6.47 7.79 -17.73
N ASN A 103 5.70 6.76 -18.11
CA ASN A 103 4.27 6.88 -18.40
C ASN A 103 3.37 6.91 -17.14
N LEU A 104 3.94 6.85 -15.94
CA LEU A 104 3.19 7.04 -14.70
C LEU A 104 2.79 8.53 -14.54
N SER A 105 1.67 8.92 -15.11
CA SER A 105 1.10 10.25 -14.94
C SER A 105 -0.11 10.23 -13.99
N VAL A 106 -0.18 11.19 -13.07
CA VAL A 106 -1.34 11.37 -12.18
C VAL A 106 -2.61 11.73 -12.98
N LEU A 107 -2.44 12.32 -14.16
CA LEU A 107 -3.55 12.70 -15.04
C LEU A 107 -4.05 11.52 -15.88
N SER A 108 -3.23 10.49 -16.07
CA SER A 108 -3.64 9.28 -16.78
C SER A 108 -4.54 8.43 -15.88
N ARG A 109 -5.67 8.00 -16.41
CA ARG A 109 -6.51 6.99 -15.76
C ARG A 109 -6.01 5.56 -16.02
N SER A 110 -5.00 5.40 -16.83
CA SER A 110 -4.41 4.10 -17.16
C SER A 110 -3.51 3.59 -16.04
N SER A 111 -3.50 2.30 -15.86
CA SER A 111 -2.64 1.60 -14.91
C SER A 111 -1.42 1.03 -15.61
N ILE A 112 -0.31 0.90 -14.89
CA ILE A 112 0.83 0.09 -15.33
C ILE A 112 0.66 -1.31 -14.75
N LEU A 113 0.87 -2.30 -15.61
CA LEU A 113 0.69 -3.71 -15.30
C LEU A 113 2.04 -4.40 -15.24
N LEU A 114 2.20 -5.31 -14.31
CA LEU A 114 3.36 -6.19 -14.19
C LEU A 114 2.88 -7.63 -14.09
N HIS A 115 3.38 -8.51 -14.95
CA HIS A 115 3.31 -9.95 -14.78
C HIS A 115 4.72 -10.50 -14.54
N GLN A 116 4.88 -11.26 -13.48
CA GLN A 116 6.16 -11.81 -13.04
C GLN A 116 5.97 -13.24 -12.53
N ASP A 117 6.79 -14.14 -13.03
CA ASP A 117 6.93 -15.50 -12.52
C ASP A 117 7.95 -15.54 -11.37
N ALA A 118 7.80 -16.50 -10.44
CA ALA A 118 8.78 -16.71 -9.38
C ALA A 118 10.19 -16.97 -9.94
N SER A 119 10.29 -17.62 -11.11
CA SER A 119 11.56 -17.86 -11.81
C SER A 119 12.25 -16.59 -12.31
N ASP A 120 11.53 -15.48 -12.49
CA ASP A 120 12.10 -14.18 -12.84
C ASP A 120 12.84 -13.50 -11.67
N ILE A 121 12.65 -14.01 -10.45
CA ILE A 121 13.23 -13.43 -9.23
C ILE A 121 14.62 -14.03 -9.00
N ILE A 122 15.64 -13.22 -9.20
CA ILE A 122 17.05 -13.61 -9.06
C ILE A 122 17.44 -13.75 -7.58
N ASP A 123 16.91 -12.87 -6.70
CA ASP A 123 17.17 -12.95 -5.26
C ASP A 123 16.48 -14.20 -4.68
N THR A 124 17.27 -15.21 -4.34
CA THR A 124 16.79 -16.49 -3.84
C THR A 124 16.08 -16.37 -2.50
N GLY A 125 16.54 -15.46 -1.62
CA GLY A 125 15.88 -15.19 -0.34
C GLY A 125 14.49 -14.61 -0.56
N TYR A 126 14.37 -13.62 -1.44
CA TYR A 126 13.08 -13.03 -1.80
C TYR A 126 12.13 -14.08 -2.42
N ARG A 127 12.65 -14.89 -3.33
CA ARG A 127 11.85 -15.94 -3.94
C ARG A 127 11.37 -16.97 -2.92
N ASN A 128 12.26 -17.46 -2.06
CA ASN A 128 11.90 -18.44 -1.04
C ASN A 128 10.86 -17.90 -0.06
N ASP A 129 11.10 -16.71 0.53
CA ASP A 129 10.27 -16.20 1.62
C ASP A 129 8.90 -15.70 1.15
N CYS A 130 8.83 -15.14 -0.06
CA CYS A 130 7.61 -14.49 -0.55
C CYS A 130 6.85 -15.31 -1.60
N TYR A 131 7.48 -16.34 -2.19
CA TYR A 131 6.85 -17.16 -3.22
C TYR A 131 6.85 -18.65 -2.85
N ASP A 132 8.01 -19.28 -2.73
CA ASP A 132 8.09 -20.73 -2.57
C ASP A 132 7.42 -21.19 -1.27
N ASN A 133 7.73 -20.55 -0.13
CA ASN A 133 7.14 -20.85 1.18
C ASN A 133 5.64 -20.55 1.27
N THR A 134 5.12 -19.67 0.42
CA THR A 134 3.68 -19.36 0.37
C THR A 134 2.92 -20.16 -0.68
N GLY A 135 3.62 -21.02 -1.44
CA GLY A 135 3.04 -21.75 -2.56
C GLY A 135 2.61 -20.85 -3.72
N THR A 136 3.23 -19.68 -3.84
CA THR A 136 2.98 -18.71 -4.91
C THR A 136 3.97 -18.92 -6.06
N SER A 137 3.49 -18.90 -7.32
CA SER A 137 4.36 -19.01 -8.50
C SER A 137 4.36 -17.76 -9.36
N GLN A 138 3.31 -16.95 -9.30
CA GLN A 138 3.16 -15.80 -10.19
C GLN A 138 2.54 -14.62 -9.46
N ARG A 139 2.98 -13.43 -9.86
CA ARG A 139 2.41 -12.15 -9.45
C ARG A 139 1.90 -11.40 -10.68
N PHE A 140 0.64 -10.99 -10.64
CA PHE A 140 0.11 -9.94 -11.47
C PHE A 140 -0.07 -8.70 -10.61
N ALA A 141 0.49 -7.56 -11.01
CA ALA A 141 0.42 -6.35 -10.22
C ALA A 141 -0.11 -5.18 -11.06
N ILE A 142 -0.93 -4.35 -10.44
CA ILE A 142 -1.56 -3.17 -11.02
C ILE A 142 -1.05 -1.96 -10.25
N PHE A 143 -0.40 -1.04 -10.94
CA PHE A 143 0.14 0.20 -10.37
C PHE A 143 -0.66 1.39 -10.83
N ARG A 144 -0.98 2.28 -9.90
CA ARG A 144 -1.68 3.53 -10.15
C ARG A 144 -1.00 4.68 -9.44
N LYS A 145 -0.58 5.70 -10.18
CA LYS A 145 -0.06 6.93 -9.59
C LYS A 145 -1.18 7.77 -9.00
N ILE A 146 -0.95 8.29 -7.80
CA ILE A 146 -1.88 9.18 -7.09
C ILE A 146 -1.20 10.50 -6.71
N LYS A 147 -1.96 11.44 -6.16
CA LYS A 147 -1.41 12.75 -5.74
C LYS A 147 -0.26 12.60 -4.74
N GLY A 148 0.65 13.57 -4.72
CA GLY A 148 1.79 13.58 -3.81
C GLY A 148 2.93 12.64 -4.22
N ASN A 149 3.01 12.28 -5.52
CA ASN A 149 4.00 11.34 -6.07
C ASN A 149 3.97 9.93 -5.44
N ASN A 150 2.85 9.60 -4.77
CA ASN A 150 2.61 8.26 -4.23
C ASN A 150 2.03 7.35 -5.32
N ASN A 151 2.17 6.04 -5.12
CA ASN A 151 1.55 5.04 -5.98
C ASN A 151 0.72 4.06 -5.15
N LEU A 152 -0.37 3.56 -5.74
CA LEU A 152 -1.08 2.39 -5.23
C LEU A 152 -0.64 1.17 -6.04
N LEU A 153 -0.50 0.06 -5.34
CA LEU A 153 -0.19 -1.24 -5.90
C LEU A 153 -1.24 -2.25 -5.45
N ILE A 154 -1.85 -2.93 -6.41
CA ILE A 154 -2.66 -4.13 -6.19
C ILE A 154 -1.82 -5.32 -6.63
N GLY A 155 -1.44 -6.19 -5.71
CA GLY A 155 -0.78 -7.46 -6.01
C GLY A 155 -1.80 -8.59 -6.02
N ILE A 156 -1.85 -9.36 -7.09
CA ILE A 156 -2.70 -10.54 -7.26
C ILE A 156 -1.77 -11.74 -7.49
N TYR A 157 -1.93 -12.78 -6.69
CA TYR A 157 -0.97 -13.87 -6.62
C TYR A 157 -1.62 -15.20 -6.93
N ARG A 158 -0.88 -16.05 -7.65
CA ARG A 158 -1.34 -17.36 -8.11
C ARG A 158 -0.57 -18.49 -7.47
N SER A 159 -1.26 -19.60 -7.27
CA SER A 159 -0.66 -20.83 -6.72
C SER A 159 0.37 -21.42 -7.67
N ALA A 160 1.38 -22.09 -7.10
CA ALA A 160 2.31 -22.94 -7.82
C ALA A 160 1.61 -24.14 -8.51
N SER A 161 0.45 -24.55 -8.01
CA SER A 161 -0.37 -25.62 -8.62
C SER A 161 -1.32 -25.12 -9.71
N ALA A 162 -1.45 -23.81 -9.91
CA ALA A 162 -2.32 -23.25 -10.95
C ALA A 162 -1.74 -23.50 -12.35
N LYS A 163 -2.63 -23.75 -13.32
CA LYS A 163 -2.23 -23.84 -14.72
C LYS A 163 -1.59 -22.53 -15.20
N ALA A 164 -0.73 -22.58 -16.20
CA ALA A 164 -0.16 -21.36 -16.80
C ALA A 164 -1.27 -20.39 -17.21
N LEU A 165 -1.01 -19.07 -17.04
CA LEU A 165 -1.94 -18.04 -17.49
C LEU A 165 -2.14 -18.14 -19.01
N SER A 166 -3.39 -18.23 -19.43
CA SER A 166 -3.75 -18.12 -20.83
C SER A 166 -3.75 -16.65 -21.29
N ALA A 167 -3.75 -16.44 -22.60
CA ALA A 167 -3.91 -15.10 -23.16
C ALA A 167 -5.26 -14.47 -22.76
N SER A 168 -6.31 -15.28 -22.61
CA SER A 168 -7.63 -14.83 -22.13
C SER A 168 -7.60 -14.40 -20.66
N ASP A 169 -6.85 -15.10 -19.78
CA ASP A 169 -6.70 -14.73 -18.39
C ASP A 169 -5.98 -13.38 -18.26
N LEU A 170 -4.90 -13.20 -19.01
CA LEU A 170 -4.17 -11.93 -19.03
C LEU A 170 -5.02 -10.78 -19.55
N LEU A 171 -5.79 -11.01 -20.61
CA LEU A 171 -6.71 -10.01 -21.13
C LEU A 171 -7.79 -9.65 -20.11
N TYR A 172 -8.35 -10.64 -19.42
CA TYR A 172 -9.36 -10.42 -18.38
C TYR A 172 -8.79 -9.54 -17.26
N LEU A 173 -7.60 -9.87 -16.74
CA LEU A 173 -6.91 -9.08 -15.72
C LEU A 173 -6.59 -7.65 -16.19
N GLU A 174 -6.16 -7.50 -17.44
CA GLU A 174 -5.88 -6.20 -18.05
C GLU A 174 -7.12 -5.32 -18.14
N LEU A 175 -8.26 -5.88 -18.59
CA LEU A 175 -9.52 -5.16 -18.73
C LEU A 175 -10.13 -4.76 -17.38
N LEU A 176 -9.87 -5.53 -16.31
CA LEU A 176 -10.28 -5.17 -14.95
C LEU A 176 -9.34 -4.13 -14.29
N ALA A 177 -8.10 -4.01 -14.75
CA ALA A 177 -7.06 -3.28 -14.03
C ALA A 177 -7.44 -1.84 -13.69
N ASP A 178 -8.01 -1.11 -14.64
CA ASP A 178 -8.39 0.29 -14.41
C ASP A 178 -9.58 0.42 -13.45
N CYS A 179 -10.55 -0.50 -13.51
CA CYS A 179 -11.65 -0.56 -12.56
C CYS A 179 -11.17 -0.87 -11.14
N LEU A 180 -10.32 -1.89 -10.99
CA LEU A 180 -9.75 -2.29 -9.70
C LEU A 180 -8.86 -1.20 -9.11
N SER A 181 -8.02 -0.59 -9.94
CA SER A 181 -7.16 0.51 -9.49
C SER A 181 -7.95 1.74 -9.08
N GLU A 182 -9.04 2.07 -9.78
CA GLU A 182 -9.92 3.17 -9.39
C GLU A 182 -10.63 2.88 -8.07
N ALA A 183 -11.12 1.65 -7.85
CA ALA A 183 -11.68 1.23 -6.56
C ALA A 183 -10.66 1.42 -5.41
N ALA A 184 -9.40 1.05 -5.63
CA ALA A 184 -8.33 1.25 -4.66
C ALA A 184 -8.03 2.76 -4.42
N VAL A 185 -8.06 3.59 -5.47
CA VAL A 185 -7.91 5.05 -5.37
C VAL A 185 -9.04 5.67 -4.57
N GLN A 186 -10.30 5.27 -4.81
CA GLN A 186 -11.44 5.77 -4.06
C GLN A 186 -11.36 5.35 -2.60
N ARG A 187 -11.03 4.08 -2.34
CA ARG A 187 -10.78 3.58 -0.97
C ARG A 187 -9.70 4.41 -0.26
N TYR A 188 -8.57 4.66 -0.94
CA TYR A 188 -7.48 5.47 -0.39
C TYR A 188 -7.94 6.90 -0.05
N ARG A 189 -8.78 7.52 -0.88
CA ARG A 189 -9.29 8.89 -0.67
C ARG A 189 -10.19 9.02 0.56
N ILE A 190 -10.98 7.98 0.85
CA ILE A 190 -11.91 7.99 1.98
C ILE A 190 -11.31 7.38 3.24
N MET A 191 -10.16 6.68 3.15
CA MET A 191 -9.44 6.24 4.35
C MET A 191 -9.16 7.46 5.23
N PRO A 192 -9.36 7.34 6.56
CA PRO A 192 -8.99 8.41 7.47
C PRO A 192 -7.54 8.82 7.17
N GLN A 193 -7.36 10.07 6.79
CA GLN A 193 -6.04 10.60 6.42
C GLN A 193 -5.02 10.48 7.56
N THR A 194 -5.49 10.33 8.77
CA THR A 194 -4.71 9.98 9.96
C THR A 194 -3.78 8.79 9.78
N LEU A 195 -4.15 7.79 8.96
CA LEU A 195 -3.31 6.61 8.73
C LEU A 195 -2.15 6.87 7.76
N VAL A 196 -2.42 7.64 6.70
CA VAL A 196 -1.43 8.01 5.68
C VAL A 196 -0.55 9.16 6.19
N LEU A 197 -1.17 10.11 6.89
CA LEU A 197 -0.50 11.26 7.49
C LEU A 197 0.49 10.86 8.60
N SER A 198 0.23 9.77 9.33
CA SER A 198 1.05 9.38 10.47
C SER A 198 2.49 9.02 10.12
N ALA A 199 2.76 8.35 8.97
CA ALA A 199 4.14 8.00 8.62
C ALA A 199 4.88 9.21 8.04
N ASN A 200 4.30 9.91 7.08
CA ASN A 200 4.92 11.12 6.52
C ASN A 200 5.19 12.16 7.61
N LYS A 201 4.25 12.33 8.55
CA LYS A 201 4.41 13.23 9.69
C LYS A 201 5.46 12.73 10.68
N LEU A 202 5.55 11.43 10.90
CA LEU A 202 6.58 10.87 11.77
C LEU A 202 7.98 11.05 11.16
N ASP A 203 8.11 10.88 9.85
CA ASP A 203 9.36 11.13 9.14
C ASP A 203 9.76 12.62 9.19
N SER A 204 8.80 13.52 8.98
CA SER A 204 9.03 14.97 9.13
C SER A 204 9.43 15.36 10.55
N LEU A 205 8.75 14.78 11.55
CA LEU A 205 9.07 15.01 12.97
C LEU A 205 10.47 14.51 13.33
N GLN A 206 10.91 13.37 12.77
CA GLN A 206 12.29 12.90 12.97
C GLN A 206 13.31 13.84 12.35
N GLN A 207 13.04 14.37 11.16
CA GLN A 207 13.92 15.33 10.48
C GLN A 207 14.02 16.64 11.26
N GLU A 208 12.91 17.18 11.74
CA GLU A 208 12.89 18.43 12.52
C GLU A 208 13.64 18.30 13.86
N LEU A 209 13.46 17.18 14.54
CA LEU A 209 14.12 16.93 15.82
C LEU A 209 15.57 16.44 15.68
N ASP A 210 16.08 16.35 14.44
CA ASP A 210 17.40 15.75 14.11
C ASP A 210 17.60 14.41 14.86
N THR A 211 16.54 13.60 14.90
CA THR A 211 16.55 12.33 15.61
C THR A 211 16.27 11.17 14.68
N LYS A 212 16.81 10.00 14.99
CA LYS A 212 16.57 8.77 14.24
C LYS A 212 16.03 7.68 15.15
N LEU A 213 14.82 7.29 14.92
CA LEU A 213 14.24 6.09 15.52
C LEU A 213 14.92 4.85 14.94
N SER A 214 15.18 3.84 15.76
CA SER A 214 15.49 2.52 15.22
C SER A 214 14.26 1.95 14.52
N LYS A 215 14.45 0.99 13.62
CA LYS A 215 13.34 0.36 12.89
C LYS A 215 12.21 -0.12 13.83
N ARG A 216 12.54 -0.81 14.91
CA ARG A 216 11.56 -1.33 15.87
C ARG A 216 10.83 -0.23 16.65
N GLU A 217 11.53 0.85 16.99
CA GLU A 217 10.92 2.03 17.62
C GLU A 217 9.97 2.71 16.64
N TYR A 218 10.40 2.93 15.40
CA TYR A 218 9.60 3.53 14.34
C TYR A 218 8.31 2.73 14.07
N ASP A 219 8.42 1.43 13.84
CA ASP A 219 7.29 0.55 13.55
C ASP A 219 6.26 0.60 14.70
N LEU A 220 6.75 0.58 15.95
CA LEU A 220 5.87 0.65 17.10
C LEU A 220 5.20 2.01 17.26
N ILE A 221 5.95 3.11 17.14
CA ILE A 221 5.41 4.47 17.21
C ILE A 221 4.35 4.67 16.11
N LEU A 222 4.59 4.13 14.92
CA LEU A 222 3.64 4.17 13.82
C LEU A 222 2.35 3.38 14.13
N CYS A 223 2.47 2.21 14.76
CA CYS A 223 1.30 1.45 15.24
C CYS A 223 0.49 2.26 16.28
N ILE A 224 1.17 2.91 17.22
CA ILE A 224 0.52 3.77 18.22
C ILE A 224 -0.15 4.98 17.55
N ALA A 225 0.52 5.64 16.61
CA ALA A 225 -0.04 6.75 15.84
C ALA A 225 -1.28 6.35 15.02
N ARG A 226 -1.40 5.07 14.68
CA ARG A 226 -2.58 4.48 14.03
C ARG A 226 -3.70 4.08 15.02
N GLY A 227 -3.56 4.41 16.30
CA GLY A 227 -4.54 4.09 17.34
C GLY A 227 -4.46 2.68 17.89
N MET A 228 -3.41 1.90 17.58
CA MET A 228 -3.27 0.56 18.15
C MET A 228 -2.86 0.62 19.64
N THR A 229 -3.41 -0.30 20.44
CA THR A 229 -2.93 -0.51 21.80
C THR A 229 -1.57 -1.20 21.81
N ILE A 230 -0.77 -1.02 22.85
CA ILE A 230 0.54 -1.67 22.97
C ILE A 230 0.46 -3.21 22.78
N PRO A 231 -0.50 -3.92 23.38
CA PRO A 231 -0.64 -5.36 23.16
C PRO A 231 -0.96 -5.71 21.69
N ALA A 232 -1.84 -4.93 21.03
CA ALA A 232 -2.19 -5.14 19.63
C ALA A 232 -0.99 -4.89 18.71
N ALA A 233 -0.24 -3.81 18.95
CA ALA A 233 0.98 -3.50 18.22
C ALA A 233 2.06 -4.58 18.43
N ALA A 234 2.26 -5.05 19.66
CA ALA A 234 3.19 -6.14 19.96
C ALA A 234 2.84 -7.42 19.20
N LYS A 235 1.56 -7.78 19.17
CA LYS A 235 1.06 -8.94 18.40
C LYS A 235 1.31 -8.75 16.90
N ALA A 236 1.00 -7.58 16.34
CA ALA A 236 1.22 -7.26 14.93
C ALA A 236 2.70 -7.30 14.53
N MET A 237 3.60 -6.91 15.45
CA MET A 237 5.05 -6.91 15.24
C MET A 237 5.73 -8.25 15.57
N GLY A 238 4.99 -9.26 16.05
CA GLY A 238 5.55 -10.54 16.46
C GLY A 238 6.50 -10.47 17.65
N ILE A 239 6.30 -9.52 18.59
CA ILE A 239 7.16 -9.31 19.76
C ILE A 239 6.36 -9.45 21.08
N LYS A 240 7.08 -9.62 22.17
CA LYS A 240 6.46 -9.59 23.52
C LYS A 240 6.01 -8.19 23.89
N THR A 241 4.87 -8.07 24.61
CA THR A 241 4.36 -6.77 25.07
C THR A 241 5.38 -5.98 25.88
N VAL A 242 6.20 -6.65 26.71
CA VAL A 242 7.29 -6.00 27.46
C VAL A 242 8.32 -5.35 26.54
N SER A 243 8.68 -6.01 25.44
CA SER A 243 9.57 -5.44 24.42
C SER A 243 8.96 -4.23 23.73
N ALA A 244 7.66 -4.29 23.41
CA ALA A 244 6.93 -3.17 22.84
C ALA A 244 6.92 -1.95 23.78
N VAL A 245 6.69 -2.16 25.08
CA VAL A 245 6.78 -1.06 26.08
C VAL A 245 8.19 -0.43 26.07
N THR A 246 9.23 -1.24 26.00
CA THR A 246 10.63 -0.74 25.93
C THR A 246 10.87 0.09 24.67
N TYR A 247 10.44 -0.38 23.51
CA TYR A 247 10.56 0.38 22.25
C TYR A 247 9.74 1.67 22.28
N ARG A 248 8.51 1.64 22.82
CA ARG A 248 7.70 2.86 23.03
C ARG A 248 8.48 3.90 23.86
N ASN A 249 8.98 3.49 25.01
CA ASN A 249 9.66 4.41 25.92
C ASN A 249 10.91 5.04 25.28
N ARG A 250 11.70 4.24 24.56
CA ARG A 250 12.87 4.73 23.83
C ARG A 250 12.48 5.67 22.68
N GLY A 251 11.46 5.29 21.88
CA GLY A 251 10.98 6.12 20.79
C GLY A 251 10.38 7.43 21.28
N PHE A 252 9.57 7.39 22.35
CA PHE A 252 9.02 8.58 22.96
C PHE A 252 10.09 9.54 23.53
N ALA A 253 11.11 8.99 24.18
CA ALA A 253 12.24 9.78 24.63
C ALA A 253 12.98 10.48 23.48
N LYS A 254 13.23 9.78 22.37
CA LYS A 254 13.86 10.36 21.18
C LYS A 254 13.02 11.45 20.51
N LEU A 255 11.70 11.29 20.49
CA LEU A 255 10.77 12.29 19.97
C LEU A 255 10.45 13.41 20.97
N ASN A 256 11.09 13.40 22.14
CA ASN A 256 10.85 14.34 23.23
C ASN A 256 9.35 14.46 23.57
N ILE A 257 8.71 13.30 23.79
CA ILE A 257 7.31 13.17 24.20
C ILE A 257 7.20 12.14 25.33
N ARG A 258 6.13 12.22 26.12
CA ARG A 258 5.87 11.33 27.27
C ARG A 258 4.59 10.52 27.11
N THR A 259 3.63 11.07 26.39
CA THR A 259 2.28 10.50 26.25
C THR A 259 1.90 10.28 24.79
N GLN A 260 0.94 9.40 24.59
CA GLN A 260 0.34 9.19 23.27
C GLN A 260 -0.41 10.46 22.78
N GLN A 261 -0.96 11.24 23.70
CA GLN A 261 -1.61 12.50 23.38
C GLN A 261 -0.61 13.52 22.82
N GLU A 262 0.57 13.62 23.42
CA GLU A 262 1.66 14.47 22.90
C GLU A 262 2.17 14.00 21.52
N LEU A 263 2.21 12.66 21.28
CA LEU A 263 2.51 12.13 19.96
C LEU A 263 1.50 12.64 18.93
N PHE A 264 0.20 12.51 19.24
CA PHE A 264 -0.86 12.98 18.35
C PHE A 264 -0.81 14.51 18.15
N ALA A 265 -0.58 15.29 19.21
CA ALA A 265 -0.46 16.74 19.09
C ALA A 265 0.68 17.13 18.14
N LYS A 266 1.87 16.59 18.34
CA LYS A 266 3.03 16.84 17.45
C LYS A 266 2.78 16.41 16.02
N LEU A 267 2.16 15.25 15.81
CA LEU A 267 1.81 14.78 14.45
C LEU A 267 0.73 15.65 13.80
N MET A 268 -0.11 16.35 14.57
CA MET A 268 -1.11 17.29 14.04
C MET A 268 -0.52 18.68 13.74
N GLU A 269 0.35 19.21 14.57
CA GLU A 269 1.04 20.50 14.36
C GLU A 269 1.79 20.54 13.03
N HIS A 270 2.39 19.44 12.60
CA HIS A 270 3.06 19.31 11.30
C HIS A 270 2.14 19.29 10.08
N SER A 271 0.81 19.40 10.27
CA SER A 271 -0.13 19.50 9.14
C SER A 271 -0.31 20.92 8.60
N ASP A 272 -0.03 21.94 9.39
CA ASP A 272 -0.36 23.32 9.05
C ASP A 272 0.82 24.11 8.44
N GLY A 273 2.04 23.57 8.50
CA GLY A 273 3.25 24.24 8.00
C GLY A 273 3.46 24.25 6.49
N SER A 274 2.68 23.51 5.69
CA SER A 274 2.85 23.41 4.24
C SER A 274 1.89 24.28 3.41
N SER A 275 0.97 25.03 4.04
CA SER A 275 -0.04 25.84 3.33
C SER A 275 0.12 27.37 3.50
N ALA A 276 1.13 27.86 4.21
CA ALA A 276 1.30 29.27 4.49
C ALA A 276 2.50 29.92 3.77
N ALA A 277 2.78 29.51 2.53
CA ALA A 277 3.71 30.24 1.68
C ALA A 277 3.02 30.62 0.37
N GLY A 278 2.49 31.84 0.33
CA GLY A 278 2.28 32.57 -0.92
C GLY A 278 0.87 32.70 -1.45
N VAL A 279 0.04 33.53 -0.84
CA VAL A 279 -0.82 34.46 -1.61
C VAL A 279 -0.83 35.80 -0.88
N MET A 280 0.19 36.57 -1.11
CA MET A 280 0.11 38.04 -0.93
C MET A 280 -0.68 38.56 -2.10
N MET A 281 -1.96 38.86 -1.89
CA MET A 281 -2.76 39.67 -2.84
C MET A 281 -2.25 41.12 -2.85
N PRO A 282 -1.95 41.72 -3.99
CA PRO A 282 -1.66 43.15 -4.04
C PRO A 282 -2.93 43.91 -3.74
N ALA A 283 -2.83 44.85 -2.81
CA ALA A 283 -3.88 45.82 -2.52
C ALA A 283 -4.20 46.67 -3.78
N SER A 284 -5.45 46.63 -4.21
CA SER A 284 -5.95 47.55 -5.23
C SER A 284 -6.06 48.96 -4.66
N PRO A 285 -5.61 50.01 -5.36
CA PRO A 285 -5.81 51.38 -4.91
C PRO A 285 -7.26 51.81 -5.09
N ILE A 286 -7.82 52.32 -4.01
CA ILE A 286 -9.11 53.00 -4.01
C ILE A 286 -8.93 54.30 -4.81
N LEU A 287 -9.59 54.41 -5.94
CA LEU A 287 -9.80 55.70 -6.63
C LEU A 287 -10.95 56.41 -5.95
N MET A 288 -10.59 57.47 -5.23
CA MET A 288 -11.54 58.57 -4.93
C MET A 288 -11.68 59.47 -6.16
N SER A 289 -12.83 59.62 -6.66
CA SER A 289 -13.44 60.85 -7.18
C SER A 289 -14.90 60.63 -7.45
#